data_3dd20fdf523066448aaaeaa6a56a4a96
#
_entry.id   3dd20fdf523066448aaaeaa6a56a4a96
#
_cell.length_a   1.000
_cell.length_b   1.000
_cell.length_c   1.000
_cell.angle_alpha   90.00
_cell.angle_beta   90.00
_cell.angle_gamma   90.00
#
_symmetry.space_group_name_H-M   'P 1'
#
loop_
_entity.id
_entity.type
_entity.pdbx_description
1 polymer ?
#
loop_
_entity_poly.entity_id
_entity_poly.type
_entity_poly.pdbx_seq_one_letter_code
_entity_poly.pdbx_strand_id
1 'polypeptide(L)'
;MLLLTVKHIIADFVLQTSWMAIGKDQKTGWALPLLVHCLVHLAVATVLILIVAPRFWCVALIDFGVHITVDRAKGFCASVLGVTQENKHPWFWTLIGVDQALHHLTGFILSIFMASNG
;
A
#
# COMPACT_ATOMS: atom_id res chain seq x y z
N MET A 1 10.82 -6.01 9.99
CA MET A 1 9.63 -6.68 9.40
C MET A 1 8.32 -6.35 10.14
N LEU A 2 8.28 -6.56 11.45
CA LEU A 2 7.10 -6.29 12.25
C LEU A 2 6.62 -4.84 12.12
N LEU A 3 7.53 -3.88 12.16
CA LEU A 3 7.20 -2.46 12.06
C LEU A 3 6.42 -2.13 10.78
N LEU A 4 6.91 -2.58 9.63
CA LEU A 4 6.27 -2.30 8.35
C LEU A 4 4.99 -3.11 8.15
N THR A 5 4.89 -4.29 8.75
CA THR A 5 3.65 -5.07 8.77
C THR A 5 2.58 -4.38 9.61
N VAL A 6 2.93 -3.86 10.79
CA VAL A 6 2.00 -3.10 11.63
C VAL A 6 1.55 -1.83 10.92
N LYS A 7 2.48 -1.10 10.28
CA LYS A 7 2.15 0.06 9.45
C LYS A 7 1.11 -0.28 8.40
N HIS A 8 1.34 -1.37 7.67
CA HIS A 8 0.45 -1.79 6.59
C HIS A 8 -0.95 -2.13 7.11
N ILE A 9 -1.04 -2.85 8.20
CA ILE A 9 -2.32 -3.20 8.83
C ILE A 9 -3.08 -1.93 9.27
N ILE A 10 -2.40 -1.01 9.93
CA ILE A 10 -3.04 0.23 10.40
C ILE A 10 -3.55 1.04 9.21
N ALA A 11 -2.74 1.21 8.18
CA ALA A 11 -3.11 2.04 7.03
C ALA A 11 -4.21 1.39 6.18
N ASP A 12 -4.14 0.09 5.94
CA ASP A 12 -5.09 -0.58 5.05
C ASP A 12 -6.40 -0.95 5.73
N PHE A 13 -6.37 -1.36 6.99
CA PHE A 13 -7.55 -1.94 7.64
C PHE A 13 -8.17 -1.05 8.71
N VAL A 14 -7.42 -0.12 9.27
CA VAL A 14 -7.93 0.77 10.33
C VAL A 14 -8.25 2.16 9.78
N LEU A 15 -7.34 2.74 9.00
CA LEU A 15 -7.44 4.12 8.52
C LEU A 15 -8.00 4.24 7.11
N GLN A 16 -8.02 3.17 6.32
CA GLN A 16 -8.57 3.22 4.97
C GLN A 16 -10.09 3.33 5.01
N THR A 17 -10.64 4.36 4.35
CA THR A 17 -12.08 4.53 4.21
C THR A 17 -12.59 3.79 2.97
N SER A 18 -13.91 3.56 2.90
CA SER A 18 -14.55 2.99 1.70
C SER A 18 -14.31 3.84 0.46
N TRP A 19 -14.29 5.17 0.61
CA TRP A 19 -13.98 6.08 -0.48
C TRP A 19 -12.59 5.82 -1.07
N MET A 20 -11.58 5.63 -0.22
CA MET A 20 -10.22 5.31 -0.67
C MET A 20 -10.16 3.93 -1.32
N ALA A 21 -10.75 2.92 -0.67
CA ALA A 21 -10.67 1.53 -1.12
C ALA A 21 -11.32 1.33 -2.49
N ILE A 22 -12.47 1.93 -2.71
CA ILE A 22 -13.22 1.83 -3.96
C ILE A 22 -12.68 2.80 -5.00
N GLY A 23 -12.42 4.05 -4.59
CA GLY A 23 -12.04 5.12 -5.50
C GLY A 23 -10.70 4.91 -6.19
N LYS A 24 -9.71 4.36 -5.48
CA LYS A 24 -8.37 4.16 -6.07
C LYS A 24 -8.33 3.14 -7.21
N ASP A 25 -9.33 2.27 -7.28
CA ASP A 25 -9.43 1.23 -8.31
C ASP A 25 -10.33 1.63 -9.48
N GLN A 26 -10.92 2.81 -9.45
CA GLN A 26 -11.81 3.28 -10.52
C GLN A 26 -11.04 3.58 -11.79
N LYS A 27 -11.74 3.46 -12.94
CA LYS A 27 -11.16 3.78 -14.25
C LYS A 27 -10.87 5.27 -14.39
N THR A 28 -11.73 6.11 -13.82
CA THR A 28 -11.57 7.56 -13.78
C THR A 28 -11.76 8.04 -12.34
N GLY A 29 -11.16 9.19 -12.02
CA GLY A 29 -11.25 9.75 -10.67
C GLY A 29 -10.46 8.98 -9.62
N TRP A 30 -9.53 8.12 -10.03
CA TRP A 30 -8.73 7.28 -9.14
C TRP A 30 -7.60 8.04 -8.43
N ALA A 31 -7.15 9.15 -9.02
CA ALA A 31 -5.92 9.81 -8.58
C ALA A 31 -6.02 10.35 -7.15
N LEU A 32 -7.10 11.04 -6.81
CA LEU A 32 -7.26 11.62 -5.48
C LEU A 32 -7.44 10.56 -4.39
N PRO A 33 -8.33 9.56 -4.52
CA PRO A 33 -8.42 8.48 -3.54
C PRO A 33 -7.12 7.71 -3.37
N LEU A 34 -6.40 7.42 -4.46
CA LEU A 34 -5.12 6.75 -4.41
C LEU A 34 -4.07 7.59 -3.68
N LEU A 35 -3.98 8.87 -4.02
CA LEU A 35 -3.02 9.77 -3.37
C LEU A 35 -3.28 9.87 -1.87
N VAL A 36 -4.54 10.06 -1.47
CA VAL A 36 -4.89 10.17 -0.04
C VAL A 36 -4.55 8.86 0.67
N HIS A 37 -4.89 7.72 0.09
CA HIS A 37 -4.56 6.41 0.66
C HIS A 37 -3.04 6.25 0.84
N CYS A 38 -2.26 6.57 -0.18
CA CYS A 38 -0.80 6.48 -0.10
C CYS A 38 -0.18 7.47 0.88
N LEU A 39 -0.77 8.68 1.01
CA LEU A 39 -0.33 9.65 2.01
C LEU A 39 -0.61 9.15 3.44
N VAL A 40 -1.69 8.42 3.67
CA VAL A 40 -1.95 7.78 4.96
C VAL A 40 -0.85 6.76 5.26
N HIS A 41 -0.48 5.93 4.29
CA HIS A 41 0.64 4.99 4.43
C HIS A 41 1.95 5.71 4.74
N LEU A 42 2.23 6.80 4.02
CA LEU A 42 3.43 7.60 4.25
C LEU A 42 3.46 8.19 5.66
N ALA A 43 2.35 8.75 6.11
CA ALA A 43 2.25 9.34 7.45
C ALA A 43 2.46 8.30 8.55
N VAL A 44 1.80 7.16 8.46
CA VAL A 44 1.94 6.07 9.43
C VAL A 44 3.37 5.52 9.42
N ALA A 45 3.94 5.27 8.23
CA ALA A 45 5.31 4.80 8.11
C ALA A 45 6.31 5.78 8.70
N THR A 46 6.15 7.07 8.41
CA THR A 46 7.05 8.12 8.93
C THR A 46 7.00 8.17 10.45
N VAL A 47 5.80 8.18 11.03
CA VAL A 47 5.64 8.21 12.49
C VAL A 47 6.33 7.00 13.14
N LEU A 48 6.06 5.80 12.64
CA LEU A 48 6.63 4.58 13.21
C LEU A 48 8.15 4.53 13.05
N ILE A 49 8.68 4.92 11.90
CA ILE A 49 10.12 4.91 11.64
C ILE A 49 10.83 5.95 12.50
N LEU A 50 10.25 7.14 12.67
CA LEU A 50 10.85 8.18 13.51
C LEU A 50 10.88 7.79 14.98
N ILE A 51 9.92 6.98 15.44
CA ILE A 51 9.90 6.48 16.82
C ILE A 51 10.95 5.37 17.02
N VAL A 52 11.05 4.43 16.08
CA VAL A 52 11.84 3.20 16.26
C VAL A 52 13.25 3.32 15.69
N ALA A 53 13.40 3.92 14.51
CA ALA A 53 14.68 3.98 13.79
C ALA A 53 14.76 5.27 12.97
N PRO A 54 14.87 6.45 13.61
CA PRO A 54 14.73 7.74 12.94
C PRO A 54 15.74 7.97 11.82
N ARG A 55 16.90 7.34 11.85
CA ARG A 55 17.91 7.48 10.77
C ARG A 55 17.45 6.89 9.43
N PHE A 56 16.43 6.05 9.44
CA PHE A 56 15.88 5.43 8.24
C PHE A 56 14.64 6.14 7.69
N TRP A 57 14.47 7.42 7.97
CA TRP A 57 13.31 8.19 7.53
C TRP A 57 13.05 8.09 6.02
N CYS A 58 14.11 7.97 5.21
CA CYS A 58 13.99 7.86 3.75
C CYS A 58 13.29 6.56 3.31
N VAL A 59 13.30 5.52 4.15
CA VAL A 59 12.59 4.27 3.86
C VAL A 59 11.09 4.51 3.70
N ALA A 60 10.52 5.46 4.45
CA ALA A 60 9.12 5.83 4.31
C ALA A 60 8.82 6.38 2.90
N LEU A 61 9.73 7.16 2.33
CA LEU A 61 9.58 7.70 0.97
C LEU A 61 9.70 6.61 -0.09
N ILE A 62 10.61 5.67 0.09
CA ILE A 62 10.76 4.53 -0.81
C ILE A 62 9.50 3.66 -0.77
N ASP A 63 9.01 3.36 0.42
CA ASP A 63 7.77 2.59 0.60
C ASP A 63 6.58 3.30 -0.06
N PHE A 64 6.49 4.62 0.09
CA PHE A 64 5.44 5.42 -0.56
C PHE A 64 5.49 5.29 -2.08
N GLY A 65 6.66 5.41 -2.69
CA GLY A 65 6.82 5.30 -4.14
C GLY A 65 6.43 3.92 -4.67
N VAL A 66 6.88 2.86 -4.00
CA VAL A 66 6.52 1.49 -4.36
C VAL A 66 5.03 1.25 -4.15
N HIS A 67 4.49 1.72 -3.04
CA HIS A 67 3.08 1.54 -2.70
C HIS A 67 2.16 2.16 -3.74
N ILE A 68 2.42 3.40 -4.13
CA ILE A 68 1.59 4.08 -5.13
C ILE A 68 1.68 3.38 -6.49
N THR A 69 2.85 2.87 -6.85
CA THR A 69 3.07 2.14 -8.10
C THR A 69 2.30 0.82 -8.11
N VAL A 70 2.41 0.03 -7.05
CA VAL A 70 1.72 -1.26 -6.94
C VAL A 70 0.21 -1.08 -6.91
N ASP A 71 -0.29 -0.15 -6.11
CA ASP A 71 -1.72 0.12 -6.01
C ASP A 71 -2.29 0.62 -7.35
N ARG A 72 -1.56 1.47 -8.06
CA ARG A 72 -2.00 1.93 -9.38
C ARG A 72 -2.00 0.81 -10.40
N ALA A 73 -0.99 -0.03 -10.40
CA ALA A 73 -0.92 -1.20 -11.28
C ALA A 73 -2.10 -2.14 -11.04
N LYS A 74 -2.42 -2.40 -9.77
CA LYS A 74 -3.59 -3.21 -9.41
C LYS A 74 -4.88 -2.55 -9.90
N GLY A 75 -5.07 -1.26 -9.64
CA GLY A 75 -6.25 -0.53 -10.06
C GLY A 75 -6.42 -0.53 -11.59
N PHE A 76 -5.33 -0.36 -12.33
CA PHE A 76 -5.34 -0.45 -13.78
C PHE A 76 -5.76 -1.85 -14.25
N CYS A 77 -5.18 -2.90 -13.68
CA CYS A 77 -5.54 -4.29 -14.02
C CYS A 77 -7.01 -4.57 -13.71
N ALA A 78 -7.49 -4.14 -12.55
CA ALA A 78 -8.89 -4.31 -12.17
C ALA A 78 -9.81 -3.59 -13.15
N SER A 79 -9.46 -2.39 -13.58
CA SER A 79 -10.22 -1.61 -14.54
C SER A 79 -10.28 -2.29 -15.91
N VAL A 80 -9.15 -2.78 -16.41
CA VAL A 80 -9.07 -3.46 -17.72
C VAL A 80 -9.86 -4.77 -17.70
N LEU A 81 -9.79 -5.53 -16.61
CA LEU A 81 -10.49 -6.82 -16.48
C LEU A 81 -11.95 -6.67 -16.05
N GLY A 82 -12.40 -5.46 -15.69
CA GLY A 82 -13.76 -5.24 -15.21
C GLY A 82 -14.01 -5.81 -13.82
N VAL A 83 -12.97 -5.93 -12.98
CA VAL A 83 -13.08 -6.46 -11.62
C VAL A 83 -13.55 -5.35 -10.68
N THR A 84 -14.60 -5.61 -9.90
CA THR A 84 -15.07 -4.73 -8.83
C THR A 84 -15.33 -5.54 -7.57
N GLN A 85 -15.48 -4.84 -6.43
CA GLN A 85 -15.82 -5.51 -5.18
C GLN A 85 -17.22 -6.15 -5.22
N GLU A 86 -18.11 -5.64 -6.06
CA GLU A 86 -19.52 -6.03 -6.10
C GLU A 86 -19.81 -7.14 -7.10
N ASN A 87 -19.04 -7.25 -8.21
CA ASN A 87 -19.36 -8.17 -9.31
C ASN A 87 -18.86 -9.59 -9.10
N LYS A 88 -18.19 -9.88 -7.99
CA LYS A 88 -17.65 -11.20 -7.64
C LYS A 88 -16.83 -11.83 -8.78
N HIS A 89 -16.05 -10.99 -9.48
CA HIS A 89 -15.22 -11.45 -10.60
C HIS A 89 -14.22 -12.51 -10.13
N PRO A 90 -13.91 -13.55 -10.95
CA PRO A 90 -12.97 -14.60 -10.55
C PRO A 90 -11.58 -14.10 -10.17
N TRP A 91 -11.13 -13.01 -10.77
CA TRP A 91 -9.80 -12.42 -10.50
C TRP A 91 -9.76 -11.48 -9.29
N PHE A 92 -10.91 -11.23 -8.65
CA PHE A 92 -10.97 -10.30 -7.53
C PHE A 92 -10.00 -10.66 -6.39
N TRP A 93 -10.10 -11.90 -5.90
CA TRP A 93 -9.22 -12.36 -4.82
C TRP A 93 -7.77 -12.53 -5.26
N THR A 94 -7.55 -12.90 -6.53
CA THR A 94 -6.19 -13.00 -7.08
C THR A 94 -5.51 -11.64 -7.11
N LEU A 95 -6.20 -10.59 -7.58
CA LEU A 95 -5.65 -9.23 -7.60
C LEU A 95 -5.34 -8.72 -6.20
N ILE A 96 -6.23 -8.93 -5.24
CA ILE A 96 -5.98 -8.57 -3.84
C ILE A 96 -4.79 -9.34 -3.28
N GLY A 97 -4.71 -10.64 -3.54
CA GLY A 97 -3.62 -11.47 -3.06
C GLY A 97 -2.26 -11.05 -3.61
N VAL A 98 -2.18 -10.77 -4.91
CA VAL A 98 -0.94 -10.29 -5.54
C VAL A 98 -0.56 -8.91 -5.00
N ASP A 99 -1.52 -8.01 -4.86
CA ASP A 99 -1.32 -6.68 -4.30
C ASP A 99 -0.71 -6.78 -2.89
N GLN A 100 -1.32 -7.56 -2.01
CA GLN A 100 -0.83 -7.75 -0.64
C GLN A 100 0.54 -8.42 -0.62
N ALA A 101 0.76 -9.43 -1.47
CA ALA A 101 2.06 -10.11 -1.56
C ALA A 101 3.18 -9.15 -1.97
N LEU A 102 2.93 -8.26 -2.92
CA LEU A 102 3.92 -7.27 -3.36
C LEU A 102 4.23 -6.25 -2.26
N HIS A 103 3.23 -5.81 -1.51
CA HIS A 103 3.44 -4.91 -0.38
C HIS A 103 4.23 -5.58 0.74
N HIS A 104 3.92 -6.83 1.07
CA HIS A 104 4.67 -7.58 2.09
C HIS A 104 6.11 -7.87 1.63
N LEU A 105 6.32 -8.18 0.37
CA LEU A 105 7.66 -8.36 -0.19
C LEU A 105 8.47 -7.07 -0.10
N THR A 106 7.88 -5.93 -0.43
CA THR A 106 8.51 -4.61 -0.26
C THR A 106 8.91 -4.38 1.20
N GLY A 107 7.99 -4.63 2.12
CA GLY A 107 8.25 -4.49 3.56
C GLY A 107 9.38 -5.40 4.03
N PHE A 108 9.45 -6.62 3.53
CA PHE A 108 10.50 -7.57 3.85
C PHE A 108 11.87 -7.07 3.36
N ILE A 109 11.94 -6.62 2.10
CA ILE A 109 13.19 -6.10 1.52
C ILE A 109 13.67 -4.86 2.27
N LEU A 110 12.78 -3.92 2.56
CA LEU A 110 13.11 -2.72 3.32
C LEU A 110 13.55 -3.05 4.74
N SER A 111 12.94 -4.05 5.37
CA SER A 111 13.33 -4.51 6.70
C SER A 111 14.74 -5.11 6.71
N ILE A 112 15.10 -5.88 5.68
CA ILE A 112 16.46 -6.42 5.52
C ILE A 112 17.44 -5.26 5.34
N PHE A 113 17.13 -4.28 4.52
CA PHE A 113 17.95 -3.09 4.33
C PHE A 113 18.21 -2.36 5.66
N MET A 114 17.16 -2.12 6.43
CA MET A 114 17.27 -1.46 7.73
C MET A 114 18.11 -2.26 8.71
N ALA A 115 17.92 -3.57 8.77
CA ALA A 115 18.68 -4.45 9.65
C ALA A 115 20.15 -4.52 9.26
N SER A 116 20.45 -4.56 7.96
CA SER A 116 21.83 -4.65 7.44
C SER A 116 22.62 -3.35 7.65
N ASN A 117 21.96 -2.21 7.74
CA ASN A 117 22.57 -0.89 7.92
C ASN A 117 22.34 -0.31 9.31
N GLY A 118 21.70 -1.06 10.15
CA GLY A 118 21.44 -0.73 11.55
C GLY A 118 22.49 -1.25 12.47
#